data_6abe6b0d3b59b923b989e53ca0a88a1f
#
_entry.id   6abe6b0d3b59b923b989e53ca0a88a1f
#
_cell.length_a   1.000
_cell.length_b   1.000
_cell.length_c   1.000
_cell.angle_alpha   90.00
_cell.angle_beta   90.00
_cell.angle_gamma   90.00
#
_symmetry.space_group_name_H-M   'P 1'
#
loop_
_entity.id
_entity.type
_entity.pdbx_description
1 polymer ?
#
loop_
_entity_poly.entity_id
_entity_poly.type
_entity_poly.pdbx_seq_one_letter_code
_entity_poly.pdbx_strand_id
1 'polypeptide(L)'
;MNIALISTSSRKNSNSLRFANYVRHVLTETSQHDVSIVNFENYDIPFVGQGSVKKDSLTNFQQELISAWEGADLVIFAMPEYNWTAPPQATNTIHQLGGPAFKHLFENKVFAMVGISNGRGGRQPALDMTTVVNKIISFTNSYSIVSPKLYESHETDKNLDENGQFIGHEVYERTARAFIDYTLNVSQRWLAPNLVETK
;
A
#
# COMPACT_ATOMS: atom_id res chain seq x y z
N MET A 1 -8.28 -13.96 -0.87
CA MET A 1 -7.83 -12.72 -1.52
C MET A 1 -6.37 -12.52 -1.20
N ASN A 2 -5.58 -12.18 -2.21
CA ASN A 2 -4.15 -11.91 -2.05
C ASN A 2 -3.96 -10.41 -1.75
N ILE A 3 -3.19 -10.08 -0.73
CA ILE A 3 -3.01 -8.71 -0.25
C ILE A 3 -1.53 -8.38 -0.18
N ALA A 4 -1.12 -7.30 -0.83
CA ALA A 4 0.22 -6.75 -0.70
C ALA A 4 0.21 -5.53 0.23
N LEU A 5 0.99 -5.58 1.30
CA LEU A 5 1.24 -4.48 2.21
C LEU A 5 2.61 -3.88 1.88
N ILE A 6 2.64 -2.65 1.39
CA ILE A 6 3.87 -1.98 0.96
C ILE A 6 4.23 -0.91 1.97
N SER A 7 5.24 -1.20 2.82
CA SER A 7 5.84 -0.26 3.75
C SER A 7 6.87 0.60 3.02
N THR A 8 6.53 1.87 2.74
CA THR A 8 7.34 2.71 1.86
C THR A 8 8.41 3.55 2.58
N SER A 9 8.72 3.22 3.82
CA SER A 9 9.80 3.84 4.57
C SER A 9 11.12 3.12 4.34
N SER A 10 12.16 3.84 3.95
CA SER A 10 13.53 3.30 3.86
C SER A 10 14.28 3.27 5.22
N ARG A 11 13.62 3.67 6.31
CA ARG A 11 14.21 3.62 7.65
C ARG A 11 14.07 2.22 8.24
N LYS A 12 15.11 1.78 8.97
CA LYS A 12 15.05 0.54 9.77
C LYS A 12 13.96 0.63 10.83
N ASN A 13 13.29 -0.49 11.09
CA ASN A 13 12.23 -0.60 12.11
C ASN A 13 11.20 0.52 12.05
N SER A 14 10.80 0.91 10.84
CA SER A 14 9.94 2.07 10.61
C SER A 14 8.52 1.86 11.14
N ASN A 15 7.86 2.96 11.50
CA ASN A 15 6.45 2.94 11.88
C ASN A 15 5.53 2.43 10.75
N SER A 16 5.94 2.61 9.48
CA SER A 16 5.23 2.05 8.34
C SER A 16 5.28 0.51 8.33
N LEU A 17 6.42 -0.07 8.70
CA LEU A 17 6.57 -1.51 8.85
C LEU A 17 5.77 -2.04 10.05
N ARG A 18 5.79 -1.34 11.20
CA ARG A 18 4.95 -1.67 12.37
C ARG A 18 3.48 -1.75 11.98
N PHE A 19 2.99 -0.74 11.25
CA PHE A 19 1.60 -0.73 10.79
C PHE A 19 1.31 -1.85 9.78
N ALA A 20 2.21 -2.12 8.83
CA ALA A 20 2.05 -3.25 7.91
C ALA A 20 1.97 -4.60 8.65
N ASN A 21 2.83 -4.81 9.66
CA ASN A 21 2.76 -6.00 10.52
C ASN A 21 1.43 -6.08 11.28
N TYR A 22 0.94 -4.96 11.85
CA TYR A 22 -0.36 -4.93 12.52
C TYR A 22 -1.49 -5.33 11.55
N VAL A 23 -1.54 -4.75 10.36
CA VAL A 23 -2.54 -5.11 9.35
C VAL A 23 -2.46 -6.60 9.00
N ARG A 24 -1.27 -7.15 8.83
CA ARG A 24 -1.09 -8.59 8.60
C ARG A 24 -1.67 -9.41 9.76
N HIS A 25 -1.40 -9.06 11.02
CA HIS A 25 -1.97 -9.76 12.19
C HIS A 25 -3.49 -9.77 12.12
N VAL A 26 -4.12 -8.61 11.92
CA VAL A 26 -5.59 -8.50 11.82
C VAL A 26 -6.13 -9.35 10.67
N LEU A 27 -5.50 -9.32 9.50
CA LEU A 27 -5.94 -10.07 8.32
C LEU A 27 -5.79 -11.59 8.48
N THR A 28 -4.79 -12.03 9.24
CA THR A 28 -4.53 -13.46 9.46
C THR A 28 -5.33 -14.06 10.63
N GLU A 29 -5.97 -13.24 11.47
CA GLU A 29 -6.89 -13.71 12.52
C GLU A 29 -8.01 -14.60 11.94
N THR A 30 -8.48 -14.32 10.73
CA THR A 30 -9.55 -15.06 10.07
C THR A 30 -9.07 -16.16 9.13
N SER A 31 -7.77 -16.29 8.89
CA SER A 31 -7.11 -17.28 7.99
C SER A 31 -7.64 -17.30 6.55
N GLN A 32 -8.25 -16.21 6.07
CA GLN A 32 -8.91 -16.14 4.75
C GLN A 32 -8.10 -15.38 3.69
N HIS A 33 -6.95 -14.82 4.08
CA HIS A 33 -6.16 -13.95 3.21
C HIS A 33 -4.71 -14.40 3.13
N ASP A 34 -4.15 -14.34 1.93
CA ASP A 34 -2.71 -14.46 1.71
C ASP A 34 -2.08 -13.06 1.72
N VAL A 35 -1.13 -12.82 2.64
CA VAL A 35 -0.63 -11.48 2.92
C VAL A 35 0.88 -11.42 2.75
N SER A 36 1.33 -10.66 1.76
CA SER A 36 2.74 -10.35 1.55
C SER A 36 3.07 -8.96 2.08
N ILE A 37 4.24 -8.80 2.71
CA ILE A 37 4.76 -7.48 3.12
C ILE A 37 6.03 -7.19 2.32
N VAL A 38 6.08 -6.01 1.69
CA VAL A 38 7.31 -5.48 1.08
C VAL A 38 7.78 -4.28 1.89
N ASN A 39 9.05 -4.31 2.30
CA ASN A 39 9.65 -3.24 3.11
C ASN A 39 10.71 -2.48 2.32
N PHE A 40 10.56 -1.15 2.23
CA PHE A 40 11.50 -0.28 1.52
C PHE A 40 12.83 -0.04 2.24
N GLU A 41 13.13 -0.75 3.30
CA GLU A 41 14.44 -0.67 3.95
C GLU A 41 15.59 -0.96 2.97
N ASN A 42 15.37 -1.88 2.03
CA ASN A 42 16.33 -2.25 0.98
C ASN A 42 16.02 -1.59 -0.38
N TYR A 43 15.39 -0.45 -0.38
CA TYR A 43 14.99 0.28 -1.58
C TYR A 43 16.16 0.57 -2.51
N ASP A 44 16.06 0.11 -3.75
CA ASP A 44 17.10 0.26 -4.79
C ASP A 44 16.55 0.65 -6.17
N ILE A 45 15.29 1.11 -6.23
CA ILE A 45 14.73 1.60 -7.49
C ILE A 45 15.44 2.90 -7.89
N PRO A 46 16.03 3.00 -9.09
CA PRO A 46 16.70 4.21 -9.53
C PRO A 46 15.72 5.38 -9.57
N PHE A 47 16.17 6.58 -9.21
CA PHE A 47 15.33 7.76 -9.32
C PHE A 47 15.06 8.12 -10.79
N VAL A 48 13.89 8.71 -11.05
CA VAL A 48 13.54 9.23 -12.37
C VAL A 48 14.65 10.14 -12.90
N GLY A 49 15.10 9.89 -14.12
CA GLY A 49 16.23 10.60 -14.71
C GLY A 49 17.61 10.00 -14.41
N GLN A 50 17.73 9.07 -13.48
CA GLN A 50 18.98 8.39 -13.12
C GLN A 50 19.03 6.92 -13.55
N GLY A 51 17.96 6.44 -14.15
CA GLY A 51 17.83 5.06 -14.63
C GLY A 51 16.38 4.64 -14.71
N SER A 52 16.16 3.36 -15.02
CA SER A 52 14.82 2.75 -15.08
C SER A 52 14.86 1.31 -14.59
N VAL A 53 13.74 0.84 -14.04
CA VAL A 53 13.53 -0.58 -13.73
C VAL A 53 13.40 -1.35 -15.04
N LYS A 54 14.17 -2.42 -15.20
CA LYS A 54 14.18 -3.26 -16.41
C LYS A 54 13.67 -4.65 -16.06
N LYS A 55 12.63 -5.13 -16.76
CA LYS A 55 12.04 -6.46 -16.52
C LYS A 55 13.03 -7.62 -16.58
N ASP A 56 14.03 -7.51 -17.46
CA ASP A 56 14.97 -8.59 -17.69
C ASP A 56 16.17 -8.61 -16.71
N SER A 57 16.24 -7.62 -15.79
CA SER A 57 17.35 -7.49 -14.84
C SER A 57 16.91 -6.84 -13.54
N LEU A 58 15.92 -7.43 -12.90
CA LEU A 58 15.42 -6.98 -11.60
C LEU A 58 16.38 -7.35 -10.48
N THR A 59 16.57 -6.43 -9.54
CA THR A 59 17.24 -6.74 -8.26
C THR A 59 16.31 -7.58 -7.38
N ASN A 60 16.85 -8.11 -6.28
CA ASN A 60 16.05 -8.89 -5.32
C ASN A 60 14.87 -8.07 -4.77
N PHE A 61 15.11 -6.79 -4.39
CA PHE A 61 14.06 -5.92 -3.90
C PHE A 61 13.00 -5.62 -4.97
N GLN A 62 13.43 -5.33 -6.20
CA GLN A 62 12.51 -5.06 -7.31
C GLN A 62 11.66 -6.29 -7.66
N GLN A 63 12.27 -7.49 -7.63
CA GLN A 63 11.57 -8.75 -7.85
C GLN A 63 10.52 -9.00 -6.76
N GLU A 64 10.89 -8.82 -5.48
CA GLU A 64 9.98 -8.96 -4.34
C GLU A 64 8.78 -8.01 -4.47
N LEU A 65 9.05 -6.72 -4.72
CA LEU A 65 8.01 -5.70 -4.87
C LEU A 65 7.06 -6.00 -6.03
N ILE A 66 7.61 -6.28 -7.20
CA ILE A 66 6.83 -6.53 -8.41
C ILE A 66 6.00 -7.81 -8.25
N SER A 67 6.58 -8.90 -7.74
CA SER A 67 5.86 -10.16 -7.55
C SER A 67 4.73 -10.04 -6.53
N ALA A 68 4.97 -9.39 -5.40
CA ALA A 68 3.94 -9.16 -4.39
C ALA A 68 2.79 -8.29 -4.93
N TRP A 69 3.12 -7.23 -5.67
CA TRP A 69 2.13 -6.33 -6.25
C TRP A 69 1.35 -6.99 -7.39
N GLU A 70 2.03 -7.68 -8.30
CA GLU A 70 1.41 -8.38 -9.43
C GLU A 70 0.38 -9.42 -8.96
N GLY A 71 0.74 -10.23 -7.96
CA GLY A 71 -0.11 -11.27 -7.41
C GLY A 71 -1.27 -10.77 -6.53
N ALA A 72 -1.28 -9.49 -6.14
CA ALA A 72 -2.26 -8.96 -5.21
C ALA A 72 -3.58 -8.58 -5.88
N ASP A 73 -4.67 -8.82 -5.18
CA ASP A 73 -6.01 -8.28 -5.44
C ASP A 73 -6.17 -6.87 -4.80
N LEU A 74 -5.58 -6.71 -3.61
CA LEU A 74 -5.57 -5.48 -2.82
C LEU A 74 -4.13 -5.08 -2.50
N VAL A 75 -3.79 -3.83 -2.81
CA VAL A 75 -2.49 -3.24 -2.49
C VAL A 75 -2.68 -2.10 -1.49
N ILE A 76 -2.09 -2.24 -0.30
CA ILE A 76 -2.14 -1.21 0.75
C ILE A 76 -0.76 -0.55 0.87
N PHE A 77 -0.69 0.74 0.60
CA PHE A 77 0.50 1.54 0.80
C PHE A 77 0.51 2.16 2.20
N ALA A 78 1.48 1.79 3.04
CA ALA A 78 1.77 2.40 4.33
C ALA A 78 2.94 3.38 4.18
N MET A 79 2.62 4.68 4.16
CA MET A 79 3.55 5.74 3.79
C MET A 79 3.90 6.63 4.98
N PRO A 80 5.20 6.78 5.34
CA PRO A 80 5.57 7.74 6.36
C PRO A 80 5.32 9.16 5.85
N GLU A 81 4.93 10.04 6.75
CA GLU A 81 4.89 11.46 6.47
C GLU A 81 6.27 12.08 6.65
N TYR A 82 6.78 12.70 5.60
CA TYR A 82 8.01 13.48 5.62
C TYR A 82 7.69 14.94 5.30
N ASN A 83 7.67 15.80 6.35
CA ASN A 83 7.34 17.22 6.18
C ASN A 83 6.03 17.44 5.40
N TRP A 84 4.97 16.74 5.80
CA TRP A 84 3.64 16.78 5.19
C TRP A 84 3.52 16.18 3.77
N THR A 85 4.53 15.51 3.27
CA THR A 85 4.47 14.91 1.93
C THR A 85 4.69 13.40 1.97
N ALA A 86 4.34 12.73 0.86
CA ALA A 86 4.72 11.34 0.64
C ALA A 86 6.24 11.20 0.53
N PRO A 87 6.83 10.09 0.98
CA PRO A 87 8.26 9.86 0.84
C PRO A 87 8.66 9.79 -0.64
N PRO A 88 9.82 10.36 -1.01
CA PRO A 88 10.26 10.36 -2.41
C PRO A 88 10.39 8.96 -3.00
N GLN A 89 10.73 7.95 -2.19
CA GLN A 89 10.80 6.57 -2.62
C GLN A 89 9.44 6.02 -3.08
N ALA A 90 8.36 6.32 -2.35
CA ALA A 90 7.01 5.89 -2.72
C ALA A 90 6.58 6.53 -4.05
N THR A 91 6.74 7.84 -4.18
CA THR A 91 6.40 8.58 -5.40
C THR A 91 7.26 8.11 -6.59
N ASN A 92 8.57 7.94 -6.37
CA ASN A 92 9.48 7.43 -7.39
C ASN A 92 9.10 6.03 -7.87
N THR A 93 8.70 5.15 -6.96
CA THR A 93 8.21 3.80 -7.30
C THR A 93 7.05 3.85 -8.28
N ILE A 94 6.04 4.68 -7.98
CA ILE A 94 4.89 4.83 -8.89
C ILE A 94 5.30 5.42 -10.23
N HIS A 95 6.22 6.38 -10.27
CA HIS A 95 6.71 6.94 -11.53
C HIS A 95 7.51 5.94 -12.36
N GLN A 96 8.33 5.10 -11.73
CA GLN A 96 9.13 4.08 -12.41
C GLN A 96 8.28 2.90 -12.91
N LEU A 97 7.27 2.48 -12.13
CA LEU A 97 6.42 1.32 -12.45
C LEU A 97 5.09 1.71 -13.13
N GLY A 98 4.74 2.99 -13.20
CA GLY A 98 3.47 3.48 -13.77
C GLY A 98 3.45 3.58 -15.30
N GLY A 99 4.46 3.05 -15.99
CA GLY A 99 4.56 3.06 -17.45
C GLY A 99 3.99 1.79 -18.11
N PRO A 100 3.95 1.76 -19.46
CA PRO A 100 3.40 0.64 -20.23
C PRO A 100 4.04 -0.72 -19.90
N ALA A 101 5.33 -0.74 -19.57
CA ALA A 101 6.07 -1.96 -19.23
C ALA A 101 5.51 -2.69 -18.00
N PHE A 102 4.96 -1.94 -17.05
CA PHE A 102 4.44 -2.45 -15.78
C PHE A 102 2.93 -2.19 -15.60
N LYS A 103 2.20 -1.91 -16.68
CA LYS A 103 0.76 -1.66 -16.65
C LYS A 103 -0.03 -2.73 -15.86
N HIS A 104 0.37 -3.99 -15.95
CA HIS A 104 -0.26 -5.12 -15.27
C HIS A 104 -0.31 -4.96 -13.73
N LEU A 105 0.61 -4.18 -13.13
CA LEU A 105 0.60 -3.87 -11.71
C LEU A 105 -0.60 -3.00 -11.29
N PHE A 106 -1.21 -2.33 -12.26
CA PHE A 106 -2.35 -1.44 -12.03
C PHE A 106 -3.66 -2.00 -12.58
N GLU A 107 -3.70 -3.24 -13.06
CA GLU A 107 -4.88 -3.85 -13.68
C GLU A 107 -5.63 -4.74 -12.69
N ASN A 108 -6.98 -4.60 -12.63
CA ASN A 108 -7.88 -5.40 -11.79
C ASN A 108 -7.51 -5.39 -10.29
N LYS A 109 -7.21 -4.22 -9.74
CA LYS A 109 -6.78 -4.10 -8.34
C LYS A 109 -7.56 -3.05 -7.58
N VAL A 110 -7.62 -3.24 -6.27
CA VAL A 110 -8.00 -2.20 -5.33
C VAL A 110 -6.75 -1.68 -4.65
N PHE A 111 -6.60 -0.36 -4.59
CA PHE A 111 -5.53 0.31 -3.86
C PHE A 111 -6.08 0.99 -2.62
N ALA A 112 -5.34 0.96 -1.52
CA ALA A 112 -5.69 1.68 -0.29
C ALA A 112 -4.48 2.43 0.27
N MET A 113 -4.72 3.60 0.84
CA MET A 113 -3.67 4.52 1.24
C MET A 113 -3.71 4.79 2.74
N VAL A 114 -2.55 4.64 3.37
CA VAL A 114 -2.34 4.89 4.79
C VAL A 114 -1.18 5.85 4.97
N GLY A 115 -1.43 6.95 5.63
CA GLY A 115 -0.37 7.86 6.06
C GLY A 115 0.06 7.58 7.49
N ILE A 116 1.34 7.48 7.73
CA ILE A 116 1.94 7.09 9.01
C ILE A 116 2.68 8.29 9.61
N SER A 117 2.34 8.64 10.84
CA SER A 117 2.97 9.76 11.55
C SER A 117 3.39 9.39 12.97
N ASN A 118 4.50 9.97 13.43
CA ASN A 118 4.90 9.92 14.83
C ASN A 118 4.07 10.87 15.70
N GLY A 119 3.38 11.82 15.08
CA GLY A 119 2.49 12.78 15.72
C GLY A 119 1.06 12.65 15.17
N ARG A 120 0.45 13.79 14.90
CA ARG A 120 -0.91 13.89 14.34
C ARG A 120 -0.87 14.41 12.91
N GLY A 121 -0.46 13.56 11.99
CA GLY A 121 -0.38 13.85 10.57
C GLY A 121 -0.72 12.59 9.77
N GLY A 122 -0.19 12.49 8.53
CA GLY A 122 -0.36 11.33 7.66
C GLY A 122 -1.39 11.54 6.55
N ARG A 123 -2.25 12.56 6.66
CA ARG A 123 -3.29 12.78 5.66
C ARG A 123 -2.73 13.13 4.29
N GLN A 124 -1.76 14.04 4.25
CA GLN A 124 -1.23 14.53 2.97
C GLN A 124 -0.52 13.46 2.16
N PRO A 125 0.40 12.63 2.72
CA PRO A 125 0.98 11.52 1.95
C PRO A 125 -0.06 10.56 1.37
N ALA A 126 -1.14 10.29 2.09
CA ALA A 126 -2.21 9.43 1.59
C ALA A 126 -2.98 10.08 0.42
N LEU A 127 -3.23 11.39 0.47
CA LEU A 127 -3.84 12.16 -0.63
C LEU A 127 -2.92 12.26 -1.84
N ASP A 128 -1.64 12.55 -1.64
CA ASP A 128 -0.64 12.62 -2.71
C ASP A 128 -0.60 11.31 -3.49
N MET A 129 -0.50 10.19 -2.77
CA MET A 129 -0.43 8.87 -3.40
C MET A 129 -1.75 8.50 -4.09
N THR A 130 -2.90 8.83 -3.50
CA THR A 130 -4.20 8.66 -4.14
C THR A 130 -4.24 9.38 -5.49
N THR A 131 -3.75 10.61 -5.54
CA THR A 131 -3.71 11.40 -6.78
C THR A 131 -2.81 10.75 -7.82
N VAL A 132 -1.61 10.33 -7.44
CA VAL A 132 -0.64 9.75 -8.37
C VAL A 132 -1.12 8.39 -8.90
N VAL A 133 -1.63 7.51 -8.04
CA VAL A 133 -2.15 6.20 -8.46
C VAL A 133 -3.37 6.34 -9.36
N ASN A 134 -4.32 7.22 -9.04
CA ASN A 134 -5.46 7.51 -9.92
C ASN A 134 -5.02 8.04 -11.30
N LYS A 135 -3.95 8.88 -11.34
CA LYS A 135 -3.39 9.33 -12.60
C LYS A 135 -2.84 8.17 -13.43
N ILE A 136 -2.15 7.21 -12.81
CA ILE A 136 -1.63 6.03 -13.53
C ILE A 136 -2.77 5.15 -14.03
N ILE A 137 -3.76 4.84 -13.20
CA ILE A 137 -4.96 4.07 -13.59
C ILE A 137 -5.63 4.71 -14.82
N SER A 138 -5.84 6.03 -14.77
CA SER A 138 -6.43 6.79 -15.88
C SER A 138 -5.54 6.79 -17.13
N PHE A 139 -4.23 7.02 -16.97
CA PHE A 139 -3.29 7.09 -18.09
C PHE A 139 -3.11 5.74 -18.80
N THR A 140 -3.08 4.66 -18.05
CA THR A 140 -2.92 3.30 -18.59
C THR A 140 -4.24 2.69 -19.05
N ASN A 141 -5.36 3.37 -18.80
CA ASN A 141 -6.71 2.84 -19.01
C ASN A 141 -6.88 1.46 -18.34
N SER A 142 -6.45 1.38 -17.07
CA SER A 142 -6.54 0.17 -16.26
C SER A 142 -7.87 0.09 -15.53
N TYR A 143 -8.42 -1.12 -15.39
CA TYR A 143 -9.64 -1.34 -14.63
C TYR A 143 -9.30 -1.59 -13.16
N SER A 144 -9.17 -0.52 -12.38
CA SER A 144 -8.83 -0.54 -10.96
C SER A 144 -9.44 0.65 -10.22
N ILE A 145 -9.42 0.59 -8.90
CA ILE A 145 -9.97 1.67 -8.05
C ILE A 145 -9.03 1.96 -6.89
N VAL A 146 -8.97 3.22 -6.47
CA VAL A 146 -8.42 3.60 -5.16
C VAL A 146 -9.56 3.68 -4.16
N SER A 147 -9.44 2.96 -3.03
CA SER A 147 -10.42 3.01 -1.94
C SER A 147 -10.60 4.46 -1.45
N PRO A 148 -11.84 4.96 -1.35
CA PRO A 148 -12.07 6.33 -0.92
C PRO A 148 -11.76 6.57 0.56
N LYS A 149 -11.68 5.51 1.39
CA LYS A 149 -11.33 5.63 2.79
C LYS A 149 -9.82 5.63 2.96
N LEU A 150 -9.28 6.76 3.36
CA LEU A 150 -7.89 6.90 3.80
C LEU A 150 -7.78 6.57 5.29
N TYR A 151 -6.60 6.16 5.73
CA TYR A 151 -6.29 6.02 7.15
C TYR A 151 -5.06 6.86 7.53
N GLU A 152 -5.16 7.50 8.69
CA GLU A 152 -4.09 8.29 9.29
C GLU A 152 -3.66 7.59 10.57
N SER A 153 -2.52 6.90 10.54
CA SER A 153 -1.95 6.24 11.71
C SER A 153 -1.16 7.27 12.52
N HIS A 154 -1.79 7.81 13.55
CA HIS A 154 -1.20 8.79 14.45
C HIS A 154 -0.42 8.11 15.56
N GLU A 155 0.70 8.71 15.99
CA GLU A 155 1.50 8.25 17.13
C GLU A 155 1.74 6.72 17.08
N THR A 156 2.10 6.24 15.89
CA THR A 156 2.12 4.81 15.56
C THR A 156 2.97 3.99 16.53
N ASP A 157 4.13 4.51 16.94
CA ASP A 157 5.05 3.89 17.89
C ASP A 157 4.54 3.83 19.33
N LYS A 158 3.52 4.63 19.67
CA LYS A 158 2.86 4.55 20.98
C LYS A 158 1.70 3.55 20.98
N ASN A 159 1.20 3.20 19.80
CA ASN A 159 0.05 2.31 19.63
C ASN A 159 0.43 0.90 19.17
N LEU A 160 1.58 0.75 18.51
CA LEU A 160 2.09 -0.52 18.00
C LEU A 160 3.53 -0.73 18.43
N ASP A 161 3.85 -1.93 18.89
CA ASP A 161 5.24 -2.33 19.15
C ASP A 161 6.04 -2.56 17.85
N GLU A 162 7.29 -2.94 17.94
CA GLU A 162 8.18 -3.18 16.78
C GLU A 162 7.69 -4.34 15.89
N ASN A 163 6.94 -5.26 16.43
CA ASN A 163 6.37 -6.40 15.71
C ASN A 163 4.96 -6.13 15.17
N GLY A 164 4.41 -4.93 15.40
CA GLY A 164 3.05 -4.57 15.02
C GLY A 164 1.97 -5.08 15.97
N GLN A 165 2.33 -5.52 17.20
CA GLN A 165 1.34 -5.85 18.20
C GLN A 165 0.71 -4.58 18.77
N PHE A 166 -0.60 -4.61 18.97
CA PHE A 166 -1.31 -3.48 19.57
C PHE A 166 -0.95 -3.35 21.07
N ILE A 167 -0.52 -2.14 21.46
CA ILE A 167 -0.11 -1.81 22.84
C ILE A 167 -0.72 -0.48 23.31
N GLY A 168 -1.49 0.18 22.48
CA GLY A 168 -1.88 1.58 22.66
C GLY A 168 -3.35 1.78 23.06
N HIS A 169 -3.96 2.80 22.48
CA HIS A 169 -5.30 3.25 22.83
C HIS A 169 -6.37 2.57 21.99
N GLU A 170 -7.46 2.08 22.62
CA GLU A 170 -8.58 1.36 21.96
C GLU A 170 -9.17 2.11 20.74
N VAL A 171 -9.17 3.45 20.75
CA VAL A 171 -9.66 4.24 19.61
C VAL A 171 -8.79 4.01 18.39
N TYR A 172 -7.46 3.89 18.56
CA TYR A 172 -6.54 3.59 17.47
C TYR A 172 -6.87 2.23 16.85
N GLU A 173 -6.97 1.19 17.68
CA GLU A 173 -7.29 -0.16 17.20
C GLU A 173 -8.63 -0.20 16.47
N ARG A 174 -9.67 0.36 17.08
CA ARG A 174 -11.01 0.41 16.48
C ARG A 174 -11.03 1.11 15.14
N THR A 175 -10.33 2.24 15.00
CA THR A 175 -10.29 3.00 13.74
C THR A 175 -9.45 2.32 12.67
N ALA A 176 -8.35 1.67 13.06
CA ALA A 176 -7.51 0.89 12.15
C ALA A 176 -8.28 -0.35 11.63
N ARG A 177 -8.95 -1.11 12.51
CA ARG A 177 -9.81 -2.24 12.12
C ARG A 177 -10.94 -1.77 11.19
N ALA A 178 -11.61 -0.66 11.50
CA ALA A 178 -12.67 -0.11 10.66
C ALA A 178 -12.16 0.34 9.26
N PHE A 179 -10.90 0.75 9.14
CA PHE A 179 -10.27 0.98 7.83
C PHE A 179 -10.03 -0.33 7.09
N ILE A 180 -9.49 -1.34 7.76
CA ILE A 180 -9.22 -2.67 7.16
C ILE A 180 -10.52 -3.28 6.66
N ASP A 181 -11.55 -3.35 7.50
CA ASP A 181 -12.86 -3.91 7.16
C ASP A 181 -13.50 -3.18 5.96
N TYR A 182 -13.45 -1.85 5.97
CA TYR A 182 -13.96 -1.06 4.85
C TYR A 182 -13.24 -1.38 3.55
N THR A 183 -11.92 -1.45 3.59
CA THR A 183 -11.10 -1.72 2.42
C THR A 183 -11.32 -3.13 1.87
N LEU A 184 -11.45 -4.13 2.76
CA LEU A 184 -11.82 -5.50 2.38
C LEU A 184 -13.20 -5.54 1.70
N ASN A 185 -14.19 -4.85 2.27
CA ASN A 185 -15.54 -4.79 1.69
C ASN A 185 -15.55 -4.14 0.29
N VAL A 186 -14.76 -3.07 0.09
CA VAL A 186 -14.59 -2.44 -1.22
C VAL A 186 -13.96 -3.43 -2.20
N SER A 187 -12.90 -4.12 -1.76
CA SER A 187 -12.19 -5.10 -2.59
C SER A 187 -13.09 -6.27 -3.00
N GLN A 188 -13.84 -6.83 -2.07
CA GLN A 188 -14.78 -7.92 -2.35
C GLN A 188 -15.84 -7.52 -3.39
N ARG A 189 -16.40 -6.31 -3.26
CA ARG A 189 -17.41 -5.81 -4.19
C ARG A 189 -16.83 -5.49 -5.57
N TRP A 190 -15.62 -4.92 -5.61
CA TRP A 190 -14.95 -4.58 -6.86
C TRP A 190 -14.53 -5.80 -7.66
N LEU A 191 -14.02 -6.82 -6.96
CA LEU A 191 -13.50 -8.06 -7.56
C LEU A 191 -14.58 -9.11 -7.76
N ALA A 192 -15.79 -8.91 -7.22
CA ALA A 192 -16.90 -9.80 -7.47
C ALA A 192 -17.17 -9.91 -8.99
N PRO A 193 -17.42 -11.12 -9.53
CA PRO A 193 -17.79 -11.26 -10.92
C PRO A 193 -18.98 -10.33 -11.22
N ASN A 194 -18.85 -9.46 -12.22
CA ASN A 194 -19.99 -8.69 -12.68
C ASN A 194 -21.05 -9.68 -13.17
N LEU A 195 -22.13 -9.85 -12.41
CA LEU A 195 -23.36 -10.46 -12.88
C LEU A 195 -23.99 -9.50 -13.90
N VAL A 196 -23.34 -9.34 -15.04
CA VAL A 196 -24.00 -8.77 -16.21
C VAL A 196 -24.95 -9.86 -16.67
N GLU A 197 -26.21 -9.77 -16.24
CA GLU A 197 -27.28 -10.48 -16.91
C GLU A 197 -27.23 -10.06 -18.38
N THR A 198 -26.72 -10.94 -19.23
CA THR A 198 -26.91 -10.84 -20.68
C THR A 198 -28.39 -10.92 -20.92
N LYS A 199 -29.02 -9.75 -21.12
CA LYS A 199 -30.38 -9.66 -21.71
C LYS A 199 -30.30 -9.90 -23.20
#